data_ad39599fa647c8e8ca4d7d60f4e990bd
#
_entry.id   ad39599fa647c8e8ca4d7d60f4e990bd
#
_cell.length_a   1.000
_cell.length_b   1.000
_cell.length_c   1.000
_cell.angle_alpha   90.00
_cell.angle_beta   90.00
_cell.angle_gamma   90.00
#
_symmetry.space_group_name_H-M   'P 1'
#
loop_
_entity.id
_entity.type
_entity.pdbx_description
1 polymer ?
#
loop_
_entity_poly.entity_id
_entity_poly.type
_entity_poly.pdbx_seq_one_letter_code
_entity_poly.pdbx_strand_id
1 'polypeptide(L)'
;MTDLLYYADQLIIKYNPKEIFIYEGDNDLNSGKKVSEILQAANQLLTLIRERLPKNVKVFFISAKPSQARWTLKEKYLDYNRQLEAWTKTEKRVYFVDVWAPLVDAQGEVWKDIFIADGLHLNEKGYKIWADAIKKFL
;
A
#
# COMPACT_ATOMS: atom_id res chain seq x y z
N MET A 1 5.15 7.64 -1.80
CA MET A 1 4.25 7.89 -2.96
C MET A 1 4.83 8.94 -3.92
N THR A 2 5.28 10.09 -3.45
CA THR A 2 5.82 11.16 -4.32
C THR A 2 7.06 10.71 -5.11
N ASP A 3 7.98 9.97 -4.48
CA ASP A 3 9.18 9.47 -5.16
C ASP A 3 8.83 8.42 -6.23
N LEU A 4 7.86 7.55 -5.94
CA LEU A 4 7.37 6.58 -6.92
C LEU A 4 6.75 7.29 -8.13
N LEU A 5 5.99 8.36 -7.91
CA LEU A 5 5.45 9.18 -9.00
C LEU A 5 6.56 9.82 -9.84
N TYR A 6 7.60 10.36 -9.20
CA TYR A 6 8.73 10.98 -9.89
C TYR A 6 9.50 9.99 -10.77
N TYR A 7 9.72 8.76 -10.27
CA TYR A 7 10.45 7.72 -10.98
C TYR A 7 9.53 6.74 -11.75
N ALA A 8 8.25 7.05 -11.94
CA ALA A 8 7.28 6.13 -12.53
C ALA A 8 7.66 5.63 -13.93
N ASP A 9 8.25 6.48 -14.78
CA ASP A 9 8.72 6.07 -16.10
C ASP A 9 9.77 4.95 -16.01
N GLN A 10 10.69 5.04 -15.07
CA GLN A 10 11.80 4.08 -14.90
C GLN A 10 11.37 2.83 -14.14
N LEU A 11 10.45 2.96 -13.18
CA LEU A 11 10.06 1.87 -12.29
C LEU A 11 8.84 1.09 -12.78
N ILE A 12 7.98 1.72 -13.58
CA ILE A 12 6.70 1.12 -14.00
C ILE A 12 6.56 1.14 -15.53
N ILE A 13 6.54 2.33 -16.14
CA ILE A 13 6.09 2.51 -17.52
C ILE A 13 6.96 1.74 -18.52
N LYS A 14 8.28 1.82 -18.40
CA LYS A 14 9.22 1.15 -19.33
C LYS A 14 9.03 -0.38 -19.42
N TYR A 15 8.44 -1.00 -18.39
CA TYR A 15 8.24 -2.46 -18.37
C TYR A 15 6.94 -2.91 -19.03
N ASN A 16 6.05 -1.96 -19.36
CA ASN A 16 4.73 -2.23 -19.96
C ASN A 16 3.97 -3.37 -19.21
N PRO A 17 3.80 -3.29 -17.88
CA PRO A 17 3.22 -4.36 -17.09
C PRO A 17 1.72 -4.52 -17.36
N LYS A 18 1.20 -5.73 -17.14
CA LYS A 18 -0.25 -6.01 -17.17
C LYS A 18 -0.92 -5.76 -15.83
N GLU A 19 -0.15 -5.91 -14.75
CA GLU A 19 -0.60 -5.75 -13.37
C GLU A 19 0.48 -5.03 -12.56
N ILE A 20 0.06 -4.10 -11.73
CA ILE A 20 0.96 -3.25 -10.92
C ILE A 20 0.51 -3.33 -9.47
N PHE A 21 1.39 -3.78 -8.59
CA PHE A 21 1.17 -3.77 -7.15
C PHE A 21 1.98 -2.63 -6.53
N ILE A 22 1.30 -1.72 -5.83
CA ILE A 22 1.89 -0.52 -5.24
C ILE A 22 1.76 -0.62 -3.72
N TYR A 23 2.90 -0.70 -3.04
CA TYR A 23 3.00 -0.57 -1.59
C TYR A 23 3.73 0.73 -1.26
N GLU A 24 2.96 1.74 -0.90
CA GLU A 24 3.46 3.08 -0.59
C GLU A 24 2.57 3.76 0.47
N GLY A 25 3.08 4.82 1.08
CA GLY A 25 2.37 5.60 2.09
C GLY A 25 2.89 5.39 3.51
N ASP A 26 3.45 4.23 3.84
CA ASP A 26 3.98 3.92 5.18
C ASP A 26 5.04 4.96 5.62
N ASN A 27 6.04 5.23 4.78
CA ASN A 27 7.07 6.22 5.07
C ASN A 27 6.53 7.66 4.99
N ASP A 28 5.61 7.95 4.08
CA ASP A 28 4.97 9.26 3.99
C ASP A 28 4.19 9.60 5.27
N LEU A 29 3.41 8.63 5.80
CA LEU A 29 2.67 8.78 7.05
C LEU A 29 3.61 9.03 8.24
N ASN A 30 4.69 8.25 8.32
CA ASN A 30 5.70 8.40 9.37
C ASN A 30 6.46 9.73 9.29
N SER A 31 6.69 10.26 8.09
CA SER A 31 7.32 11.57 7.88
C SER A 31 6.40 12.77 8.14
N GLY A 32 5.15 12.52 8.51
CA GLY A 32 4.19 13.56 8.87
C GLY A 32 3.30 14.05 7.73
N LYS A 33 3.41 13.52 6.51
CA LYS A 33 2.54 13.92 5.39
C LYS A 33 1.07 13.67 5.73
N LYS A 34 0.21 14.53 5.22
CA LYS A 34 -1.25 14.37 5.36
C LYS A 34 -1.75 13.24 4.44
N VAL A 35 -2.78 12.54 4.88
CA VAL A 35 -3.43 11.49 4.08
C VAL A 35 -3.87 12.03 2.71
N SER A 36 -4.43 13.24 2.66
CA SER A 36 -4.85 13.88 1.41
C SER A 36 -3.71 14.09 0.40
N GLU A 37 -2.51 14.42 0.87
CA GLU A 37 -1.33 14.61 0.01
C GLU A 37 -0.87 13.27 -0.60
N ILE A 38 -0.92 12.20 0.19
CA ILE A 38 -0.54 10.85 -0.27
C ILE A 38 -1.55 10.35 -1.31
N LEU A 39 -2.84 10.53 -1.07
CA LEU A 39 -3.90 10.14 -2.00
C LEU A 39 -3.88 10.97 -3.29
N GLN A 40 -3.56 12.27 -3.20
CA GLN A 40 -3.36 13.11 -4.37
C GLN A 40 -2.22 12.58 -5.25
N ALA A 41 -1.08 12.21 -4.65
CA ALA A 41 0.04 11.62 -5.38
C ALA A 41 -0.33 10.25 -5.98
N ALA A 42 -1.12 9.42 -5.28
CA ALA A 42 -1.64 8.16 -5.81
C ALA A 42 -2.54 8.38 -7.03
N ASN A 43 -3.41 9.37 -6.99
CA ASN A 43 -4.27 9.73 -8.12
C ASN A 43 -3.48 10.26 -9.32
N GLN A 44 -2.45 11.06 -9.09
CA GLN A 44 -1.55 11.52 -10.16
C GLN A 44 -0.79 10.35 -10.79
N LEU A 45 -0.31 9.40 -9.98
CA LEU A 45 0.34 8.18 -10.48
C LEU A 45 -0.62 7.33 -11.32
N LEU A 46 -1.86 7.14 -10.87
CA LEU A 46 -2.88 6.42 -11.62
C LEU A 46 -3.19 7.11 -12.96
N THR A 47 -3.27 8.43 -12.99
CA THR A 47 -3.46 9.22 -14.21
C THR A 47 -2.33 8.96 -15.20
N LEU A 48 -1.07 9.06 -14.74
CA LEU A 48 0.10 8.78 -15.57
C LEU A 48 0.10 7.34 -16.13
N ILE A 49 -0.24 6.35 -15.30
CA ILE A 49 -0.36 4.95 -15.72
C ILE A 49 -1.40 4.82 -16.84
N ARG A 50 -2.57 5.46 -16.70
CA ARG A 50 -3.65 5.41 -17.69
C ARG A 50 -3.33 6.11 -19.01
N GLU A 51 -2.50 7.14 -18.96
CA GLU A 51 -2.05 7.88 -20.15
C GLU A 51 -0.96 7.13 -20.93
N ARG A 52 -0.11 6.38 -20.23
CA ARG A 52 1.13 5.82 -20.78
C ARG A 52 1.07 4.31 -21.01
N LEU A 53 0.16 3.60 -20.37
CA LEU A 53 0.03 2.13 -20.46
C LEU A 53 -1.32 1.73 -21.09
N PRO A 54 -1.43 0.47 -21.59
CA PRO A 54 -2.69 -0.04 -22.12
C PRO A 54 -3.85 0.05 -21.15
N LYS A 55 -5.06 0.35 -21.66
CA LYS A 55 -6.28 0.56 -20.84
C LYS A 55 -6.72 -0.66 -20.02
N ASN A 56 -6.18 -1.83 -20.28
CA ASN A 56 -6.51 -3.08 -19.57
C ASN A 56 -5.58 -3.37 -18.38
N VAL A 57 -4.59 -2.53 -18.11
CA VAL A 57 -3.71 -2.65 -16.94
C VAL A 57 -4.53 -2.58 -15.66
N LYS A 58 -4.25 -3.49 -14.73
CA LYS A 58 -4.83 -3.49 -13.39
C LYS A 58 -3.82 -2.89 -12.39
N VAL A 59 -4.32 -2.09 -11.46
CA VAL A 59 -3.49 -1.47 -10.41
C VAL A 59 -4.01 -1.90 -9.05
N PHE A 60 -3.13 -2.41 -8.22
CA PHE A 60 -3.44 -2.89 -6.87
C PHE A 60 -2.70 -2.01 -5.87
N PHE A 61 -3.45 -1.24 -5.08
CA PHE A 61 -2.90 -0.47 -3.98
C PHE A 61 -2.96 -1.30 -2.69
N ILE A 62 -1.80 -1.55 -2.12
CA ILE A 62 -1.65 -2.33 -0.89
C ILE A 62 -1.75 -1.37 0.30
N SER A 63 -2.56 -1.71 1.30
CA SER A 63 -2.69 -0.92 2.52
C SER A 63 -1.33 -0.75 3.23
N ALA A 64 -1.16 0.38 3.92
CA ALA A 64 -0.04 0.50 4.85
C ALA A 64 -0.20 -0.56 5.95
N LYS A 65 0.86 -1.34 6.19
CA LYS A 65 0.85 -2.41 7.20
C LYS A 65 1.00 -1.85 8.62
N PRO A 66 0.48 -2.52 9.65
CA PRO A 66 0.79 -2.18 11.02
C PRO A 66 2.26 -2.48 11.35
N SER A 67 2.81 -1.81 12.35
CA SER A 67 4.12 -2.15 12.91
C SER A 67 4.21 -1.75 14.38
N GLN A 68 5.05 -2.45 15.15
CA GLN A 68 5.31 -2.09 16.54
C GLN A 68 6.00 -0.73 16.64
N ALA A 69 6.99 -0.48 15.79
CA ALA A 69 7.79 0.75 15.80
C ALA A 69 6.97 2.01 15.51
N ARG A 70 5.85 1.88 14.78
CA ARG A 70 4.98 3.00 14.38
C ARG A 70 3.57 2.88 14.96
N TRP A 71 3.40 2.09 16.03
CA TRP A 71 2.08 1.81 16.62
C TRP A 71 1.38 3.07 17.14
N THR A 72 2.13 4.06 17.59
CA THR A 72 1.59 5.36 18.01
C THR A 72 0.86 6.12 16.90
N LEU A 73 1.10 5.77 15.64
CA LEU A 73 0.45 6.32 14.46
C LEU A 73 -0.73 5.47 13.96
N LYS A 74 -1.16 4.44 14.72
CA LYS A 74 -2.22 3.48 14.33
C LYS A 74 -3.43 4.16 13.70
N GLU A 75 -3.99 5.17 14.36
CA GLU A 75 -5.22 5.83 13.89
C GLU A 75 -5.01 6.53 12.54
N LYS A 76 -3.84 7.14 12.33
CA LYS A 76 -3.49 7.78 11.06
C LYS A 76 -3.35 6.75 9.93
N TYR A 77 -2.80 5.58 10.21
CA TYR A 77 -2.68 4.47 9.25
C TYR A 77 -4.05 3.89 8.91
N LEU A 78 -4.91 3.69 9.90
CA LEU A 78 -6.28 3.23 9.67
C LEU A 78 -7.09 4.23 8.84
N ASP A 79 -6.94 5.53 9.11
CA ASP A 79 -7.59 6.57 8.32
C ASP A 79 -7.09 6.57 6.86
N TYR A 80 -5.77 6.46 6.65
CA TYR A 80 -5.19 6.33 5.31
C TYR A 80 -5.73 5.10 4.59
N ASN A 81 -5.68 3.92 5.21
CA ASN A 81 -6.14 2.67 4.61
C ASN A 81 -7.62 2.73 4.22
N ARG A 82 -8.47 3.29 5.10
CA ARG A 82 -9.90 3.49 4.84
C ARG A 82 -10.14 4.43 3.65
N GLN A 83 -9.44 5.54 3.58
CA GLN A 83 -9.59 6.51 2.49
C GLN A 83 -9.02 5.95 1.17
N LEU A 84 -7.91 5.22 1.22
CA LEU A 84 -7.34 4.53 0.06
C LEU A 84 -8.31 3.48 -0.49
N GLU A 85 -8.89 2.65 0.37
CA GLU A 85 -9.91 1.67 -0.02
C GLU A 85 -11.14 2.33 -0.66
N ALA A 86 -11.66 3.40 -0.03
CA ALA A 86 -12.81 4.12 -0.56
C ALA A 86 -12.52 4.72 -1.94
N TRP A 87 -11.34 5.31 -2.12
CA TRP A 87 -10.92 5.85 -3.41
C TRP A 87 -10.75 4.77 -4.47
N THR A 88 -10.11 3.64 -4.18
CA THR A 88 -9.94 2.56 -5.17
C THR A 88 -11.28 2.03 -5.70
N LYS A 89 -12.34 2.04 -4.88
CA LYS A 89 -13.70 1.63 -5.29
C LYS A 89 -14.35 2.56 -6.31
N THR A 90 -13.89 3.81 -6.40
CA THR A 90 -14.39 4.77 -7.41
C THR A 90 -13.68 4.63 -8.76
N GLU A 91 -12.58 3.87 -8.81
CA GLU A 91 -11.69 3.81 -9.94
C GLU A 91 -11.79 2.48 -10.71
N LYS A 92 -11.89 2.53 -12.02
CA LYS A 92 -11.95 1.32 -12.86
C LYS A 92 -10.61 0.60 -12.88
N ARG A 93 -10.61 -0.74 -12.69
CA ARG A 93 -9.43 -1.61 -12.69
C ARG A 93 -8.39 -1.24 -11.63
N VAL A 94 -8.84 -0.64 -10.56
CA VAL A 94 -8.05 -0.34 -9.37
C VAL A 94 -8.62 -1.13 -8.21
N TYR A 95 -7.76 -1.76 -7.45
CA TYR A 95 -8.12 -2.69 -6.37
C TYR A 95 -7.38 -2.33 -5.10
N PHE A 96 -8.03 -2.52 -3.97
CA PHE A 96 -7.42 -2.41 -2.66
C PHE A 96 -6.99 -3.80 -2.16
N VAL A 97 -5.77 -3.91 -1.67
CA VAL A 97 -5.25 -5.14 -1.07
C VAL A 97 -5.02 -4.88 0.41
N ASP A 98 -5.85 -5.48 1.25
CA ASP A 98 -5.71 -5.33 2.70
C ASP A 98 -4.63 -6.27 3.24
N VAL A 99 -3.55 -5.69 3.75
CA VAL A 99 -2.50 -6.38 4.50
C VAL A 99 -2.48 -5.97 5.98
N TRP A 100 -3.40 -5.07 6.41
CA TRP A 100 -3.52 -4.67 7.80
C TRP A 100 -4.24 -5.74 8.63
N ALA A 101 -5.46 -6.13 8.21
CA ALA A 101 -6.30 -7.05 8.97
C ALA A 101 -5.61 -8.39 9.30
N PRO A 102 -4.89 -9.06 8.40
CA PRO A 102 -4.22 -10.32 8.72
C PRO A 102 -3.01 -10.18 9.64
N LEU A 103 -2.52 -8.95 9.89
CA LEU A 103 -1.34 -8.68 10.74
C LEU A 103 -1.70 -8.17 12.15
N VAL A 104 -3.00 -8.15 12.49
CA VAL A 104 -3.51 -7.81 13.82
C VAL A 104 -4.34 -8.96 14.38
N ASP A 105 -4.46 -9.01 15.71
CA ASP A 105 -5.29 -9.99 16.42
C ASP A 105 -6.78 -9.56 16.47
N ALA A 106 -7.60 -10.37 17.12
CA ALA A 106 -9.04 -10.11 17.29
C ALA A 106 -9.34 -8.84 18.11
N GLN A 107 -8.38 -8.34 18.89
CA GLN A 107 -8.46 -7.09 19.65
C GLN A 107 -7.96 -5.89 18.84
N GLY A 108 -7.47 -6.11 17.61
CA GLY A 108 -6.90 -5.09 16.76
C GLY A 108 -5.49 -4.66 17.14
N GLU A 109 -4.79 -5.50 17.92
CA GLU A 109 -3.38 -5.30 18.28
C GLU A 109 -2.45 -6.02 17.31
N VAL A 110 -1.33 -5.38 16.96
CA VAL A 110 -0.38 -5.96 16.02
C VAL A 110 0.31 -7.21 16.59
N TRP A 111 0.40 -8.27 15.79
CA TRP A 111 1.17 -9.47 16.15
C TRP A 111 2.63 -9.09 16.38
N LYS A 112 3.19 -9.50 17.55
CA LYS A 112 4.56 -9.11 17.94
C LYS A 112 5.63 -9.99 17.32
N ASP A 113 5.31 -11.23 17.01
CA ASP A 113 6.23 -12.28 16.54
C ASP A 113 6.40 -12.34 15.01
N ILE A 114 5.92 -11.32 14.29
CA ILE A 114 5.97 -11.21 12.84
C ILE A 114 7.00 -10.19 12.33
N PHE A 115 7.77 -9.59 13.24
CA PHE A 115 8.78 -8.57 12.91
C PHE A 115 10.19 -9.06 13.23
N ILE A 116 11.18 -8.46 12.57
CA ILE A 116 12.57 -8.53 13.01
C ILE A 116 12.78 -7.58 14.22
N ALA A 117 14.00 -7.50 14.74
CA ALA A 117 14.32 -6.78 15.98
C ALA A 117 13.95 -5.27 15.97
N ASP A 118 13.80 -4.67 14.79
CA ASP A 118 13.42 -3.25 14.67
C ASP A 118 11.93 -2.97 14.87
N GLY A 119 11.10 -4.01 14.96
CA GLY A 119 9.65 -3.89 15.10
C GLY A 119 8.93 -3.23 13.92
N LEU A 120 9.62 -3.04 12.79
CA LEU A 120 9.12 -2.38 11.58
C LEU A 120 9.07 -3.34 10.39
N HIS A 121 10.18 -3.99 10.08
CA HIS A 121 10.29 -4.90 8.95
C HIS A 121 9.80 -6.29 9.36
N LEU A 122 9.05 -6.92 8.44
CA LEU A 122 8.50 -8.25 8.67
C LEU A 122 9.63 -9.30 8.67
N ASN A 123 9.48 -10.32 9.51
CA ASN A 123 10.25 -11.55 9.43
C ASN A 123 9.60 -12.52 8.43
N GLU A 124 10.13 -13.74 8.30
CA GLU A 124 9.61 -14.75 7.39
C GLU A 124 8.12 -15.07 7.63
N LYS A 125 7.70 -15.17 8.90
CA LYS A 125 6.29 -15.40 9.27
C LYS A 125 5.40 -14.25 8.81
N GLY A 126 5.81 -13.02 9.04
CA GLY A 126 5.08 -11.82 8.63
C GLY A 126 4.98 -11.71 7.11
N TYR A 127 6.07 -11.99 6.38
CA TYR A 127 6.05 -12.00 4.92
C TYR A 127 5.18 -13.11 4.34
N LYS A 128 5.09 -14.26 4.98
CA LYS A 128 4.17 -15.33 4.56
C LYS A 128 2.72 -14.88 4.63
N ILE A 129 2.31 -14.27 5.75
CA ILE A 129 0.95 -13.73 5.92
C ILE A 129 0.68 -12.67 4.83
N TRP A 130 1.64 -11.79 4.59
CA TRP A 130 1.53 -10.73 3.60
C TRP A 130 1.41 -11.27 2.17
N ALA A 131 2.24 -12.26 1.83
CA ALA A 131 2.17 -12.95 0.55
C ALA A 131 0.82 -13.65 0.32
N ASP A 132 0.26 -14.28 1.35
CA ASP A 132 -1.04 -14.95 1.27
C ASP A 132 -2.19 -13.95 1.04
N ALA A 133 -2.07 -12.72 1.57
CA ALA A 133 -3.02 -11.64 1.28
C ALA A 133 -2.96 -11.20 -0.18
N ILE A 134 -1.75 -11.06 -0.75
CA ILE A 134 -1.52 -10.63 -2.14
C ILE A 134 -1.92 -11.72 -3.14
N LYS A 135 -1.59 -12.99 -2.86
CA LYS A 135 -1.91 -14.14 -3.76
C LYS A 135 -3.37 -14.26 -4.13
N LYS A 136 -4.28 -13.74 -3.34
CA LYS A 136 -5.73 -13.74 -3.64
C LYS A 136 -6.08 -12.90 -4.87
N PHE A 137 -5.17 -12.07 -5.34
CA PHE A 137 -5.33 -11.16 -6.47
C PHE A 137 -4.53 -11.58 -7.72
N LEU A 138 -3.71 -12.63 -7.61
CA LEU A 138 -2.98 -13.24 -8.70
C LEU A 138 -3.80 -14.38 -9.32
#